data_d43a6f17e49598c41583312aaae4d7c9
#
_entry.id   d43a6f17e49598c41583312aaae4d7c9
#
_cell.length_a   1.000
_cell.length_b   1.000
_cell.length_c   1.000
_cell.angle_alpha   90.00
_cell.angle_beta   90.00
_cell.angle_gamma   90.00
#
_symmetry.space_group_name_H-M   'P 1'
#
loop_
_entity.id
_entity.type
_entity.pdbx_description
1 polymer ?
#
loop_
_entity_poly.entity_id
_entity_poly.type
_entity_poly.pdbx_seq_one_letter_code
_entity_poly.pdbx_strand_id
1 'polypeptide(L)'
;MIQLRRFEARDLPALHQLDQACFARGIAYSKAELQYFLTHPSCSCWVAEQPKNRLVGFVIIERASLRGGPAGHIVTLDVDPIARRHGLGTLLMQTAEEQMKHEGAAWMTLEVAENNTAARQFYRNLGFVTRGKILKYYGGTIDAEVMEKAT
;
A
#
# COMPACT_ATOMS: atom_id res chain seq x y z
N MET A 1 3.44 -5.06 21.22
CA MET A 1 4.62 -5.12 20.34
C MET A 1 4.17 -5.53 18.94
N ILE A 2 4.60 -4.80 17.92
CA ILE A 2 4.26 -5.09 16.53
C ILE A 2 5.48 -5.67 15.83
N GLN A 3 5.29 -6.76 15.10
CA GLN A 3 6.33 -7.39 14.31
C GLN A 3 5.94 -7.36 12.83
N LEU A 4 6.86 -6.95 11.96
CA LEU A 4 6.68 -7.03 10.53
C LEU A 4 7.22 -8.37 10.04
N ARG A 5 6.47 -9.00 9.16
CA ARG A 5 6.89 -10.25 8.51
C ARG A 5 6.32 -10.33 7.11
N ARG A 6 6.82 -11.27 6.32
CA ARG A 6 6.28 -11.54 5.00
C ARG A 6 4.90 -12.16 5.09
N PHE A 7 4.07 -11.86 4.08
CA PHE A 7 2.76 -12.47 3.90
C PHE A 7 2.87 -14.00 3.77
N GLU A 8 1.92 -14.69 4.39
CA GLU A 8 1.72 -16.13 4.22
C GLU A 8 0.31 -16.38 3.71
N ALA A 9 0.11 -17.47 2.96
CA ALA A 9 -1.19 -17.75 2.33
C ALA A 9 -2.36 -17.75 3.33
N ARG A 10 -2.12 -18.19 4.56
CA ARG A 10 -3.12 -18.21 5.64
C ARG A 10 -3.63 -16.83 6.03
N ASP A 11 -2.89 -15.77 5.67
CA ASP A 11 -3.23 -14.38 6.03
C ASP A 11 -4.33 -13.78 5.15
N LEU A 12 -4.63 -14.38 4.00
CA LEU A 12 -5.52 -13.77 3.01
C LEU A 12 -6.89 -13.36 3.59
N PRO A 13 -7.59 -14.20 4.37
CA PRO A 13 -8.90 -13.78 4.93
C PRO A 13 -8.77 -12.54 5.81
N ALA A 14 -7.74 -12.47 6.64
CA ALA A 14 -7.53 -11.32 7.54
C ALA A 14 -7.18 -10.06 6.75
N LEU A 15 -6.36 -10.17 5.71
CA LEU A 15 -6.02 -9.03 4.86
C LEU A 15 -7.24 -8.51 4.12
N HIS A 16 -8.08 -9.40 3.59
CA HIS A 16 -9.30 -8.99 2.91
C HIS A 16 -10.25 -8.25 3.87
N GLN A 17 -10.41 -8.78 5.07
CA GLN A 17 -11.26 -8.13 6.07
C GLN A 17 -10.71 -6.75 6.45
N LEU A 18 -9.41 -6.62 6.60
CA LEU A 18 -8.75 -5.36 6.93
C LEU A 18 -8.93 -4.33 5.80
N ASP A 19 -8.77 -4.76 4.56
CA ASP A 19 -8.95 -3.88 3.40
C ASP A 19 -10.39 -3.36 3.32
N GLN A 20 -11.38 -4.22 3.59
CA GLN A 20 -12.78 -3.81 3.64
C GLN A 20 -13.04 -2.76 4.74
N ALA A 21 -12.30 -2.85 5.85
CA ALA A 21 -12.43 -1.89 6.95
C ALA A 21 -11.72 -0.56 6.65
N CYS A 22 -10.68 -0.58 5.82
CA CYS A 22 -9.87 0.60 5.50
C CYS A 22 -10.45 1.45 4.36
N PHE A 23 -11.17 0.83 3.42
CA PHE A 23 -11.58 1.50 2.19
C PHE A 23 -13.06 1.35 1.92
N ALA A 24 -13.63 2.38 1.27
CA ALA A 24 -15.04 2.40 0.91
C ALA A 24 -15.34 1.39 -0.21
N ARG A 25 -16.61 1.03 -0.34
CA ARG A 25 -17.08 0.22 -1.45
C ARG A 25 -16.69 0.90 -2.78
N GLY A 26 -16.15 0.12 -3.71
CA GLY A 26 -15.65 0.61 -4.99
C GLY A 26 -14.17 0.97 -4.97
N ILE A 27 -13.57 1.12 -3.79
CA ILE A 27 -12.13 1.33 -3.62
C ILE A 27 -11.47 0.09 -3.06
N ALA A 28 -12.09 -0.54 -2.05
CA ALA A 28 -11.60 -1.78 -1.45
C ALA A 28 -11.51 -2.90 -2.49
N TYR A 29 -10.49 -3.73 -2.35
CA TYR A 29 -10.28 -4.87 -3.25
C TYR A 29 -11.19 -6.04 -2.89
N SER A 30 -11.60 -6.81 -3.89
CA SER A 30 -12.21 -8.11 -3.66
C SER A 30 -11.16 -9.10 -3.18
N LYS A 31 -11.62 -10.22 -2.60
CA LYS A 31 -10.71 -11.28 -2.17
C LYS A 31 -9.92 -11.84 -3.36
N ALA A 32 -10.56 -11.99 -4.52
CA ALA A 32 -9.91 -12.48 -5.73
C ALA A 32 -8.84 -11.50 -6.23
N GLU A 33 -9.10 -10.20 -6.17
CA GLU A 33 -8.11 -9.19 -6.55
C GLU A 33 -6.92 -9.19 -5.62
N LEU A 34 -7.14 -9.28 -4.31
CA LEU A 34 -6.05 -9.38 -3.34
C LEU A 34 -5.24 -10.66 -3.58
N GLN A 35 -5.90 -11.78 -3.81
CA GLN A 35 -5.21 -13.04 -4.10
C GLN A 35 -4.35 -12.92 -5.35
N TYR A 36 -4.83 -12.24 -6.38
CA TYR A 36 -4.06 -12.00 -7.61
C TYR A 36 -2.74 -11.28 -7.28
N PHE A 37 -2.81 -10.16 -6.56
CA PHE A 37 -1.60 -9.41 -6.19
C PHE A 37 -0.69 -10.23 -5.28
N LEU A 38 -1.25 -10.91 -4.28
CA LEU A 38 -0.46 -11.62 -3.28
C LEU A 38 0.23 -12.87 -3.81
N THR A 39 -0.25 -13.42 -4.94
CA THR A 39 0.37 -14.59 -5.58
C THR A 39 1.16 -14.23 -6.84
N HIS A 40 1.13 -12.95 -7.25
CA HIS A 40 1.85 -12.52 -8.46
C HIS A 40 3.36 -12.40 -8.20
N PRO A 41 4.21 -12.93 -9.09
CA PRO A 41 5.69 -12.90 -8.89
C PRO A 41 6.27 -11.49 -8.77
N SER A 42 5.65 -10.47 -9.38
CA SER A 42 6.14 -9.09 -9.29
C SER A 42 5.75 -8.40 -7.99
N CYS A 43 4.96 -9.03 -7.13
CA CYS A 43 4.47 -8.41 -5.90
C CYS A 43 5.15 -8.99 -4.67
N SER A 44 5.30 -8.14 -3.66
CA SER A 44 5.72 -8.51 -2.31
C SER A 44 4.73 -7.92 -1.32
N CYS A 45 4.58 -8.58 -0.18
CA CYS A 45 3.68 -8.09 0.87
C CYS A 45 4.34 -8.23 2.24
N TRP A 46 4.31 -7.15 3.00
CA TRP A 46 4.69 -7.15 4.41
C TRP A 46 3.44 -6.97 5.26
N VAL A 47 3.34 -7.77 6.32
CA VAL A 47 2.23 -7.68 7.26
C VAL A 47 2.75 -7.27 8.63
N ALA A 48 1.94 -6.52 9.35
CA ALA A 48 2.21 -6.10 10.72
C ALA A 48 1.34 -6.91 11.66
N GLU A 49 1.98 -7.62 12.58
CA GLU A 49 1.33 -8.55 13.47
C GLU A 49 1.54 -8.16 14.93
N GLN A 50 0.46 -8.14 15.69
CA GLN A 50 0.46 -8.02 17.13
C GLN A 50 0.45 -9.42 17.78
N PRO A 51 0.71 -9.52 19.10
CA PRO A 51 0.57 -10.80 19.80
C PRO A 51 -0.77 -11.47 19.55
N LYS A 52 -0.80 -12.80 19.61
CA LYS A 52 -1.97 -13.66 19.33
C LYS A 52 -2.35 -13.67 17.85
N ASN A 53 -1.37 -13.46 16.96
CA ASN A 53 -1.54 -13.54 15.50
C ASN A 53 -2.57 -12.54 14.96
N ARG A 54 -2.70 -11.38 15.60
CA ARG A 54 -3.60 -10.34 15.12
C ARG A 54 -2.90 -9.45 14.11
N LEU A 55 -3.39 -9.44 12.88
CA LEU A 55 -2.86 -8.55 11.83
C LEU A 55 -3.50 -7.17 11.95
N VAL A 56 -2.67 -6.13 11.98
CA VAL A 56 -3.12 -4.75 12.16
C VAL A 56 -2.74 -3.85 10.99
N GLY A 57 -2.03 -4.36 10.02
CA GLY A 57 -1.67 -3.61 8.82
C GLY A 57 -0.93 -4.45 7.82
N PHE A 58 -0.88 -3.96 6.58
CA PHE A 58 -0.07 -4.58 5.53
C PHE A 58 0.20 -3.58 4.41
N VAL A 59 1.22 -3.89 3.62
CA VAL A 59 1.55 -3.13 2.41
C VAL A 59 1.84 -4.13 1.29
N ILE A 60 1.27 -3.89 0.12
CA ILE A 60 1.56 -4.66 -1.08
C ILE A 60 2.36 -3.76 -2.02
N ILE A 61 3.53 -4.27 -2.46
CA ILE A 61 4.43 -3.57 -3.37
C ILE A 61 4.50 -4.38 -4.66
N GLU A 62 4.37 -3.69 -5.79
CA GLU A 62 4.53 -4.28 -7.11
C GLU A 62 5.77 -3.69 -7.78
N ARG A 63 6.60 -4.55 -8.37
CA ARG A 63 7.74 -4.10 -9.17
C ARG A 63 7.22 -3.50 -10.45
N ALA A 64 7.70 -2.31 -10.78
CA ALA A 64 7.21 -1.52 -11.90
C ALA A 64 8.38 -0.83 -12.60
N SER A 65 8.08 -0.04 -13.62
CA SER A 65 9.06 0.81 -14.30
C SER A 65 8.57 2.24 -14.29
N LEU A 66 9.48 3.16 -14.05
CA LEU A 66 9.20 4.60 -14.07
C LEU A 66 10.45 5.31 -14.57
N ARG A 67 10.26 6.23 -15.50
CA ARG A 67 11.37 6.99 -16.10
C ARG A 67 12.47 6.08 -16.67
N GLY A 68 12.07 4.97 -17.26
CA GLY A 68 12.99 4.05 -17.92
C GLY A 68 13.78 3.15 -16.99
N GLY A 69 13.46 3.12 -15.71
CA GLY A 69 14.16 2.29 -14.73
C GLY A 69 13.23 1.58 -13.75
N PRO A 70 13.80 0.70 -12.90
CA PRO A 70 13.00 0.00 -11.89
C PRO A 70 12.36 0.96 -10.90
N ALA A 71 11.12 0.65 -10.50
CA ALA A 71 10.35 1.41 -9.53
C ALA A 71 9.55 0.48 -8.64
N GLY A 72 9.14 0.97 -7.49
CA GLY A 72 8.20 0.28 -6.62
C GLY A 72 6.84 0.96 -6.68
N HIS A 73 5.81 0.19 -7.01
CA HIS A 73 4.43 0.67 -7.01
C HIS A 73 3.74 0.15 -5.74
N ILE A 74 3.23 1.06 -4.94
CA ILE A 74 2.43 0.69 -3.77
C ILE A 74 1.02 0.38 -4.26
N VAL A 75 0.65 -0.90 -4.24
CA VAL A 75 -0.69 -1.32 -4.64
C VAL A 75 -1.70 -0.89 -3.58
N THR A 76 -1.38 -1.14 -2.32
CA THR A 76 -2.21 -0.71 -1.20
C THR A 76 -1.40 -0.66 0.09
N LEU A 77 -1.77 0.26 0.97
CA LEU A 77 -1.28 0.36 2.34
C LEU A 77 -2.49 0.40 3.26
N ASP A 78 -2.59 -0.60 4.12
CA ASP A 78 -3.72 -0.74 5.03
C ASP A 78 -3.25 -0.72 6.47
N VAL A 79 -3.88 0.09 7.30
CA VAL A 79 -3.65 0.11 8.75
C VAL A 79 -5.01 0.06 9.43
N ASP A 80 -5.20 -0.92 10.33
CA ASP A 80 -6.43 -1.04 11.10
C ASP A 80 -6.77 0.32 11.72
N PRO A 81 -8.01 0.82 11.58
CA PRO A 81 -8.39 2.12 12.14
C PRO A 81 -8.03 2.28 13.61
N ILE A 82 -8.13 1.21 14.41
CA ILE A 82 -7.80 1.28 15.84
C ILE A 82 -6.29 1.31 16.12
N ALA A 83 -5.47 0.97 15.13
CA ALA A 83 -4.01 0.97 15.25
C ALA A 83 -3.36 2.18 14.58
N ARG A 84 -4.15 3.12 14.05
CA ARG A 84 -3.63 4.32 13.38
C ARG A 84 -3.03 5.31 14.37
N ARG A 85 -2.20 6.22 13.84
CA ARG A 85 -1.53 7.30 14.58
C ARG A 85 -0.45 6.81 15.56
N HIS A 86 0.07 5.59 15.33
CA HIS A 86 1.18 5.05 16.12
C HIS A 86 2.42 4.78 15.26
N GLY A 87 2.47 5.39 14.06
CA GLY A 87 3.62 5.25 13.17
C GLY A 87 3.67 3.96 12.38
N LEU A 88 2.64 3.13 12.43
CA LEU A 88 2.64 1.84 11.73
C LEU A 88 2.66 2.01 10.22
N GLY A 89 1.85 2.93 9.68
CA GLY A 89 1.86 3.22 8.25
C GLY A 89 3.22 3.67 7.75
N THR A 90 3.88 4.53 8.51
CA THR A 90 5.24 4.98 8.21
C THR A 90 6.22 3.82 8.21
N LEU A 91 6.13 2.93 9.20
CA LEU A 91 7.00 1.76 9.29
C LEU A 91 6.81 0.82 8.09
N LEU A 92 5.57 0.56 7.70
CA LEU A 92 5.27 -0.28 6.54
C LEU A 92 5.80 0.35 5.25
N MET A 93 5.60 1.65 5.07
CA MET A 93 6.10 2.35 3.87
C MET A 93 7.61 2.39 3.82
N GLN A 94 8.27 2.62 4.95
CA GLN A 94 9.73 2.60 5.00
C GLN A 94 10.29 1.22 4.67
N THR A 95 9.65 0.18 5.17
CA THR A 95 10.06 -1.20 4.88
C THR A 95 9.92 -1.51 3.39
N ALA A 96 8.81 -1.08 2.78
CA ALA A 96 8.59 -1.24 1.35
C ALA A 96 9.63 -0.48 0.53
N GLU A 97 9.90 0.76 0.88
CA GLU A 97 10.88 1.58 0.17
C GLU A 97 12.29 1.02 0.28
N GLU A 98 12.68 0.56 1.47
CA GLU A 98 14.00 -0.05 1.67
C GLU A 98 14.17 -1.31 0.82
N GLN A 99 13.14 -2.15 0.76
CA GLN A 99 13.19 -3.33 -0.09
C GLN A 99 13.38 -2.95 -1.55
N MET A 100 12.59 -2.01 -2.05
CA MET A 100 12.66 -1.60 -3.46
C MET A 100 13.98 -0.91 -3.78
N LYS A 101 14.48 -0.09 -2.87
CA LYS A 101 15.79 0.55 -3.03
C LYS A 101 16.90 -0.48 -3.10
N HIS A 102 16.84 -1.51 -2.26
CA HIS A 102 17.80 -2.61 -2.26
C HIS A 102 17.74 -3.40 -3.57
N GLU A 103 16.57 -3.48 -4.19
CA GLU A 103 16.39 -4.12 -5.50
C GLU A 103 16.74 -3.22 -6.69
N GLY A 104 17.23 -2.01 -6.43
CA GLY A 104 17.67 -1.09 -7.47
C GLY A 104 16.64 -0.09 -7.95
N ALA A 105 15.49 -0.01 -7.30
CA ALA A 105 14.46 0.97 -7.68
C ALA A 105 14.91 2.39 -7.33
N ALA A 106 14.74 3.31 -8.28
CA ALA A 106 15.05 4.73 -8.09
C ALA A 106 13.82 5.54 -7.67
N TRP A 107 12.63 4.98 -7.83
CA TRP A 107 11.37 5.68 -7.59
C TRP A 107 10.36 4.78 -6.90
N MET A 108 9.50 5.43 -6.09
CA MET A 108 8.27 4.84 -5.56
C MET A 108 7.10 5.61 -6.15
N THR A 109 6.01 4.91 -6.46
CA THR A 109 4.79 5.53 -6.99
C THR A 109 3.55 4.91 -6.36
N LEU A 110 2.49 5.68 -6.31
CA LEU A 110 1.20 5.21 -5.80
C LEU A 110 0.06 6.06 -6.36
N GLU A 111 -1.16 5.56 -6.26
CA GLU A 111 -2.37 6.32 -6.50
C GLU A 111 -3.12 6.47 -5.18
N VAL A 112 -3.73 7.63 -4.98
CA VAL A 112 -4.53 7.90 -3.79
C VAL A 112 -5.81 8.62 -4.22
N ALA A 113 -6.95 8.25 -3.62
CA ALA A 113 -8.22 8.89 -3.94
C ALA A 113 -8.13 10.40 -3.64
N GLU A 114 -8.58 11.21 -4.59
CA GLU A 114 -8.50 12.67 -4.49
C GLU A 114 -9.19 13.20 -3.22
N ASN A 115 -10.27 12.54 -2.80
CA ASN A 115 -11.02 12.94 -1.61
C ASN A 115 -10.47 12.39 -0.30
N ASN A 116 -9.40 11.60 -0.34
CA ASN A 116 -8.76 11.07 0.88
C ASN A 116 -7.67 12.04 1.35
N THR A 117 -8.11 13.11 1.99
CA THR A 117 -7.20 14.19 2.44
C THR A 117 -6.16 13.68 3.44
N ALA A 118 -6.57 12.81 4.37
CA ALA A 118 -5.66 12.28 5.38
C ALA A 118 -4.54 11.45 4.76
N ALA A 119 -4.87 10.58 3.81
CA ALA A 119 -3.86 9.76 3.12
C ALA A 119 -2.94 10.63 2.27
N ARG A 120 -3.48 11.60 1.55
CA ARG A 120 -2.68 12.53 0.74
C ARG A 120 -1.66 13.26 1.59
N GLN A 121 -2.08 13.76 2.75
CA GLN A 121 -1.18 14.45 3.68
C GLN A 121 -0.13 13.50 4.25
N PHE A 122 -0.53 12.28 4.58
CA PHE A 122 0.39 11.24 5.06
C PHE A 122 1.50 10.98 4.05
N TYR A 123 1.15 10.79 2.78
CA TYR A 123 2.16 10.53 1.74
C TYR A 123 3.04 11.74 1.48
N ARG A 124 2.48 12.95 1.50
CA ARG A 124 3.28 14.17 1.38
C ARG A 124 4.31 14.28 2.51
N ASN A 125 3.91 13.93 3.73
CA ASN A 125 4.83 13.95 4.87
C ASN A 125 5.96 12.92 4.73
N LEU A 126 5.77 11.87 3.95
CA LEU A 126 6.82 10.90 3.63
C LEU A 126 7.71 11.33 2.46
N GLY A 127 7.40 12.44 1.81
CA GLY A 127 8.19 12.95 0.69
C GLY A 127 7.61 12.69 -0.70
N PHE A 128 6.40 12.11 -0.78
CA PHE A 128 5.73 11.94 -2.06
C PHE A 128 5.20 13.27 -2.57
N VAL A 129 5.28 13.48 -3.88
CA VAL A 129 4.73 14.65 -4.55
C VAL A 129 3.75 14.22 -5.63
N THR A 130 2.73 15.04 -5.86
CA THR A 130 1.74 14.77 -6.91
C THR A 130 2.36 15.02 -8.28
N ARG A 131 2.26 14.04 -9.19
CA ARG A 131 2.77 14.12 -10.56
C ARG A 131 1.68 14.06 -11.61
N GLY A 132 0.48 13.66 -11.27
CA GLY A 132 -0.60 13.52 -12.21
C GLY A 132 -1.90 13.12 -11.55
N LYS A 133 -2.90 12.88 -12.40
CA LYS A 133 -4.24 12.51 -11.97
C LYS A 133 -4.79 11.51 -12.97
N ILE A 134 -5.50 10.50 -12.46
CA ILE A 134 -6.26 9.56 -13.29
C ILE A 134 -7.73 9.80 -13.01
N LEU A 135 -8.46 10.26 -14.02
CA LEU A 135 -9.87 10.57 -13.86
C LEU A 135 -10.69 9.30 -13.66
N LYS A 136 -11.63 9.36 -12.72
CA LYS A 136 -12.61 8.29 -12.45
C LYS A 136 -11.96 6.92 -12.19
N TYR A 137 -10.79 6.93 -11.54
CA TYR A 137 -10.00 5.73 -11.31
C TYR A 137 -10.69 4.76 -10.34
N TYR A 138 -11.27 5.29 -9.25
CA TYR A 138 -11.94 4.47 -8.24
C TYR A 138 -13.44 4.38 -8.53
N GLY A 139 -13.90 3.17 -8.85
CA GLY A 139 -15.31 2.90 -9.08
C GLY A 139 -15.94 3.69 -10.22
N GLY A 140 -15.12 4.27 -11.11
CA GLY A 140 -15.60 5.07 -12.23
C GLY A 140 -16.13 6.46 -11.85
N THR A 141 -15.95 6.91 -10.60
CA THR A 141 -16.50 8.17 -10.10
C THR A 141 -15.49 9.05 -9.36
N ILE A 142 -14.47 8.47 -8.74
CA ILE A 142 -13.50 9.22 -7.93
C ILE A 142 -12.16 9.25 -8.64
N ASP A 143 -11.58 10.45 -8.77
CA ASP A 143 -10.27 10.63 -9.39
C ASP A 143 -9.17 10.18 -8.42
N ALA A 144 -8.06 9.72 -8.98
CA ALA A 144 -6.85 9.42 -8.22
C ALA A 144 -5.78 10.45 -8.49
N GLU A 145 -5.07 10.86 -7.44
CA GLU A 145 -3.79 11.55 -7.60
C GLU A 145 -2.70 10.49 -7.74
N VAL A 146 -1.81 10.70 -8.69
CA VAL A 146 -0.60 9.88 -8.84
C VAL A 146 0.52 10.60 -8.11
N MET A 147 1.12 9.93 -7.14
CA MET A 147 2.19 10.49 -6.33
C MET A 147 3.48 9.69 -6.52
N GLU A 148 4.61 10.37 -6.45
CA GLU A 148 5.92 9.78 -6.67
C GLU A 148 6.94 10.30 -5.67
N LYS A 149 7.93 9.46 -5.38
CA LYS A 149 9.04 9.80 -4.49
C LYS A 149 10.31 9.13 -5.00
N ALA A 150 11.42 9.87 -5.03
CA ALA A 150 12.73 9.28 -5.26
C ALA A 150 13.15 8.46 -4.02
N THR A 151 13.70 7.28 -4.26
CA THR A 151 14.16 6.42 -3.16
C THR A 151 15.44 6.92 -2.50
#